data_e1b35b1513a0dda79a59da4cc3e69f9c
#
_entry.id   e1b35b1513a0dda79a59da4cc3e69f9c
#
_cell.length_a   1.000
_cell.length_b   1.000
_cell.length_c   1.000
_cell.angle_alpha   90.00
_cell.angle_beta   90.00
_cell.angle_gamma   90.00
#
_symmetry.space_group_name_H-M   'P 1'
#
loop_
_entity.id
_entity.type
_entity.pdbx_description
1 polymer ?
#
loop_
_entity_poly.entity_id
_entity_poly.type
_entity_poly.pdbx_seq_one_letter_code
_entity_poly.pdbx_strand_id
1 'polypeptide(L)'
;MKEILSLARSNRSAVLAFSKMTSLRVNGYLITDQLPNSEPPYLLETTGLRFKPPTVLLGDVYVARLNKANYAFRLDIDRETKLQHRMEAVEKLLGNDLYMQGYPETLRLAHILCTFTANEVLAMKHFITRKHGIQIINRPDMHRLLFGPFGKGEIYS
;
A
#
# COMPACT_ATOMS: atom_id res chain seq x y z
N MET A 1 0.60 12.94 10.54
CA MET A 1 0.99 13.10 9.13
C MET A 1 1.62 14.47 8.84
N LYS A 2 0.99 15.61 9.18
CA LYS A 2 1.57 16.96 8.93
C LYS A 2 2.97 17.15 9.53
N GLU A 3 3.19 16.69 10.76
CA GLU A 3 4.49 16.78 11.44
C GLU A 3 5.58 15.98 10.73
N ILE A 4 5.23 14.77 10.25
CA ILE A 4 6.18 13.91 9.50
C ILE A 4 6.58 14.60 8.19
N LEU A 5 5.62 15.18 7.46
CA LEU A 5 5.90 15.93 6.24
C LEU A 5 6.80 17.15 6.50
N SER A 6 6.49 17.91 7.54
CA SER A 6 7.30 19.08 7.93
C SER A 6 8.73 18.67 8.27
N LEU A 7 8.91 17.63 9.07
CA LEU A 7 10.22 17.11 9.45
C LEU A 7 10.99 16.58 8.25
N ALA A 8 10.35 15.86 7.34
CA ALA A 8 10.99 15.35 6.13
C ALA A 8 11.49 16.49 5.23
N ARG A 9 10.66 17.53 5.03
CA ARG A 9 11.03 18.70 4.22
C ARG A 9 12.21 19.47 4.82
N SER A 10 12.24 19.64 6.15
CA SER A 10 13.36 20.30 6.85
C SER A 10 14.67 19.51 6.72
N ASN A 11 14.59 18.18 6.61
CA ASN A 11 15.73 17.30 6.43
C ASN A 11 16.01 16.96 4.94
N ARG A 12 15.47 17.71 3.99
CA ARG A 12 15.65 17.52 2.55
C ARG A 12 15.28 16.10 2.08
N SER A 13 14.29 15.49 2.73
CA SER A 13 13.80 14.14 2.41
C SER A 13 12.43 14.22 1.76
N ALA A 14 12.16 13.32 0.82
CA ALA A 14 10.83 13.18 0.23
C ALA A 14 10.05 12.11 0.98
N VAL A 15 8.74 12.35 1.16
CA VAL A 15 7.81 11.34 1.68
C VAL A 15 7.03 10.77 0.51
N LEU A 16 7.13 9.45 0.36
CA LEU A 16 6.42 8.66 -0.64
C LEU A 16 5.46 7.71 0.10
N ALA A 17 4.17 7.74 -0.26
CA ALA A 17 3.21 6.76 0.23
C ALA A 17 2.92 5.74 -0.86
N PHE A 18 3.44 4.54 -0.68
CA PHE A 18 3.28 3.43 -1.61
C PHE A 18 2.15 2.51 -1.14
N SER A 19 1.13 2.32 -1.96
CA SER A 19 -0.06 1.55 -1.63
C SER A 19 -0.17 0.29 -2.49
N LYS A 20 -0.19 -0.87 -1.84
CA LYS A 20 -0.41 -2.17 -2.51
C LYS A 20 -1.79 -2.26 -3.15
N MET A 21 -2.77 -1.62 -2.55
CA MET A 21 -4.15 -1.59 -3.03
C MET A 21 -4.66 -0.16 -3.05
N THR A 22 -5.52 0.14 -4.00
CA THR A 22 -6.17 1.46 -4.10
C THR A 22 -7.64 1.29 -4.43
N SER A 23 -8.47 2.18 -3.90
CA SER A 23 -9.87 2.33 -4.29
C SER A 23 -10.09 3.46 -5.29
N LEU A 24 -9.01 4.16 -5.71
CA LEU A 24 -9.12 5.25 -6.66
C LEU A 24 -9.55 4.75 -8.03
N ARG A 25 -10.60 5.36 -8.56
CA ARG A 25 -11.17 4.99 -9.86
C ARG A 25 -11.28 6.18 -10.79
N VAL A 26 -11.08 5.90 -12.06
CA VAL A 26 -11.30 6.82 -13.16
C VAL A 26 -12.15 6.10 -14.18
N ASN A 27 -13.25 6.71 -14.60
CA ASN A 27 -14.21 6.11 -15.55
C ASN A 27 -14.70 4.70 -15.13
N GLY A 28 -14.81 4.44 -13.81
CA GLY A 28 -15.27 3.16 -13.28
C GLY A 28 -14.17 2.12 -13.04
N TYR A 29 -12.98 2.29 -13.59
CA TYR A 29 -11.84 1.37 -13.46
C TYR A 29 -10.86 1.84 -12.38
N LEU A 30 -10.18 0.93 -11.70
CA LEU A 30 -9.08 1.29 -10.81
C LEU A 30 -7.96 1.97 -11.62
N ILE A 31 -7.32 2.96 -11.02
CA ILE A 31 -6.19 3.65 -11.69
C ILE A 31 -5.03 2.72 -11.98
N THR A 32 -4.87 1.66 -11.20
CA THR A 32 -3.83 0.64 -11.34
C THR A 32 -4.12 -0.41 -12.40
N ASP A 33 -5.34 -0.47 -12.91
CA ASP A 33 -5.75 -1.44 -13.95
C ASP A 33 -5.57 -0.88 -15.37
N GLN A 34 -5.34 0.43 -15.49
CA GLN A 34 -5.16 1.12 -16.78
C GLN A 34 -3.67 1.33 -17.03
N LEU A 35 -2.99 0.28 -17.45
CA LEU A 35 -1.55 0.33 -17.70
C LEU A 35 -1.26 0.70 -19.15
N PRO A 36 -0.44 1.72 -19.41
CA PRO A 36 0.03 2.02 -20.74
C PRO A 36 0.91 0.89 -21.28
N ASN A 37 0.95 0.75 -22.60
CA ASN A 37 1.84 -0.19 -23.27
C ASN A 37 3.27 0.38 -23.34
N SER A 38 3.84 0.66 -22.18
CA SER A 38 5.20 1.22 -22.02
C SER A 38 6.06 0.23 -21.26
N GLU A 39 7.35 0.21 -21.58
CA GLU A 39 8.32 -0.63 -20.88
C GLU A 39 8.54 -0.13 -19.44
N PRO A 40 8.39 -0.99 -18.42
CA PRO A 40 8.71 -0.65 -17.05
C PRO A 40 10.24 -0.62 -16.82
N PRO A 41 10.73 0.07 -15.77
CA PRO A 41 9.94 0.75 -14.73
C PRO A 41 9.44 2.12 -15.20
N TYR A 42 8.23 2.52 -14.76
CA TYR A 42 7.70 3.85 -15.03
C TYR A 42 6.77 4.36 -13.93
N LEU A 43 6.59 5.69 -13.94
CA LEU A 43 5.55 6.40 -13.22
C LEU A 43 4.59 7.03 -14.22
N LEU A 44 3.31 6.71 -14.08
CA LEU A 44 2.25 7.38 -14.80
C LEU A 44 1.63 8.47 -13.93
N GLU A 45 1.72 9.71 -14.36
CA GLU A 45 1.13 10.84 -13.68
C GLU A 45 -0.39 10.84 -13.86
N THR A 46 -1.12 11.06 -12.77
CA THR A 46 -2.58 11.15 -12.78
C THR A 46 -3.08 12.60 -12.69
N THR A 47 -2.26 13.57 -13.09
CA THR A 47 -2.56 15.00 -13.06
C THR A 47 -3.83 15.29 -13.87
N GLY A 48 -4.70 16.10 -13.28
CA GLY A 48 -5.99 16.44 -13.90
C GLY A 48 -7.12 15.46 -13.64
N LEU A 49 -6.83 14.26 -13.08
CA LEU A 49 -7.88 13.35 -12.67
C LEU A 49 -8.53 13.82 -11.37
N ARG A 50 -9.85 13.81 -11.32
CA ARG A 50 -10.62 14.15 -10.12
C ARG A 50 -11.08 12.87 -9.43
N PHE A 51 -10.64 12.69 -8.19
CA PHE A 51 -11.07 11.58 -7.35
C PHE A 51 -12.27 11.98 -6.50
N LYS A 52 -13.26 11.11 -6.38
CA LYS A 52 -14.45 11.36 -5.56
C LYS A 52 -14.11 11.29 -4.07
N PRO A 53 -14.61 12.20 -3.23
CA PRO A 53 -14.51 12.09 -1.77
C PRO A 53 -15.22 10.81 -1.25
N PRO A 54 -14.81 10.26 -0.08
CA PRO A 54 -13.72 10.71 0.77
C PRO A 54 -12.39 10.09 0.36
N THR A 55 -11.56 10.83 -0.38
CA THR A 55 -10.24 10.33 -0.78
C THR A 55 -9.16 11.06 0.01
N VAL A 56 -8.36 10.31 0.78
CA VAL A 56 -7.20 10.86 1.46
C VAL A 56 -6.00 10.71 0.55
N LEU A 57 -5.40 11.83 0.16
CA LEU A 57 -4.20 11.91 -0.66
C LEU A 57 -3.07 12.54 0.15
N LEU A 58 -1.86 12.01 0.01
CA LEU A 58 -0.66 12.60 0.59
C LEU A 58 -0.18 13.82 -0.23
N GLY A 59 -0.39 13.76 -1.54
CA GLY A 59 0.06 14.79 -2.47
C GLY A 59 -0.36 14.46 -3.90
N ASP A 60 0.58 14.55 -4.85
CA ASP A 60 0.33 14.15 -6.22
C ASP A 60 0.29 12.62 -6.33
N VAL A 61 -0.68 12.10 -7.05
CA VAL A 61 -0.91 10.65 -7.22
C VAL A 61 -0.30 10.19 -8.53
N TYR A 62 0.41 9.08 -8.45
CA TYR A 62 1.01 8.39 -9.60
C TYR A 62 0.63 6.91 -9.58
N VAL A 63 0.70 6.28 -10.75
CA VAL A 63 0.69 4.82 -10.88
C VAL A 63 2.10 4.37 -11.18
N ALA A 64 2.65 3.52 -10.30
CA ALA A 64 4.01 3.00 -10.39
C ALA A 64 3.98 1.54 -10.89
N ARG A 65 4.74 1.23 -11.93
CA ARG A 65 4.99 -0.12 -12.40
C ARG A 65 6.49 -0.38 -12.42
N LEU A 66 6.94 -1.38 -11.67
CA LEU A 66 8.37 -1.62 -11.46
C LEU A 66 8.97 -2.58 -12.48
N ASN A 67 8.19 -3.56 -12.93
CA ASN A 67 8.63 -4.56 -13.92
C ASN A 67 7.50 -4.97 -14.86
N LYS A 68 7.71 -5.99 -15.69
CA LYS A 68 6.73 -6.49 -16.67
C LYS A 68 5.54 -7.27 -16.07
N ALA A 69 5.42 -7.40 -14.75
CA ALA A 69 4.26 -8.01 -14.12
C ALA A 69 2.96 -7.26 -14.47
N ASN A 70 1.83 -7.97 -14.45
CA ASN A 70 0.52 -7.43 -14.83
C ASN A 70 -0.17 -6.69 -13.67
N TYR A 71 0.61 -5.97 -12.86
CA TYR A 71 0.09 -5.15 -11.77
C TYR A 71 0.92 -3.89 -11.59
N ALA A 72 0.27 -2.88 -11.04
CA ALA A 72 0.88 -1.62 -10.68
C ALA A 72 0.37 -1.15 -9.33
N PHE A 73 1.01 -0.13 -8.79
CA PHE A 73 0.75 0.38 -7.45
C PHE A 73 0.42 1.86 -7.50
N ARG A 74 -0.35 2.32 -6.52
CA ARG A 74 -0.51 3.75 -6.29
C ARG A 74 0.68 4.28 -5.51
N LEU A 75 1.22 5.40 -5.95
CA LEU A 75 2.26 6.16 -5.29
C LEU A 75 1.79 7.60 -5.10
N ASP A 76 1.69 8.06 -3.86
CA ASP A 76 1.45 9.47 -3.55
C ASP A 76 2.77 10.12 -3.17
N ILE A 77 3.03 11.31 -3.71
CA ILE A 77 4.26 12.06 -3.47
C ILE A 77 3.91 13.41 -2.87
N ASP A 78 4.55 13.77 -1.77
CA ASP A 78 4.35 15.08 -1.14
C ASP A 78 4.66 16.22 -2.14
N ARG A 79 3.64 17.04 -2.42
CA ARG A 79 3.69 18.10 -3.42
C ARG A 79 4.68 19.21 -3.05
N GLU A 80 4.83 19.51 -1.78
CA GLU A 80 5.66 20.60 -1.29
C GLU A 80 7.14 20.26 -1.18
N THR A 81 7.51 18.99 -1.36
CA THR A 81 8.92 18.60 -1.44
C THR A 81 9.52 19.09 -2.76
N LYS A 82 10.76 19.60 -2.71
CA LYS A 82 11.49 20.09 -3.88
C LYS A 82 11.58 19.00 -4.96
N LEU A 83 11.40 19.38 -6.22
CA LEU A 83 11.37 18.47 -7.35
C LEU A 83 12.57 17.54 -7.40
N GLN A 84 13.79 18.06 -7.18
CA GLN A 84 15.01 17.25 -7.18
C GLN A 84 14.92 16.10 -6.18
N HIS A 85 14.51 16.36 -4.93
CA HIS A 85 14.41 15.33 -3.88
C HIS A 85 13.29 14.32 -4.19
N ARG A 86 12.20 14.78 -4.83
CA ARG A 86 11.14 13.91 -5.32
C ARG A 86 11.66 12.94 -6.37
N MET A 87 12.40 13.44 -7.36
CA MET A 87 12.97 12.61 -8.44
C MET A 87 13.98 11.59 -7.90
N GLU A 88 14.90 12.01 -7.05
CA GLU A 88 15.88 11.11 -6.42
C GLU A 88 15.20 9.98 -5.61
N ALA A 89 14.15 10.32 -4.87
CA ALA A 89 13.41 9.33 -4.07
C ALA A 89 12.64 8.35 -4.95
N VAL A 90 12.04 8.82 -6.04
CA VAL A 90 11.34 8.00 -7.02
C VAL A 90 12.29 7.07 -7.76
N GLU A 91 13.44 7.56 -8.20
CA GLU A 91 14.47 6.75 -8.86
C GLU A 91 14.92 5.61 -7.95
N LYS A 92 15.20 5.90 -6.69
CA LYS A 92 15.54 4.89 -5.68
C LYS A 92 14.42 3.88 -5.47
N LEU A 93 13.15 4.33 -5.46
CA LEU A 93 12.01 3.43 -5.33
C LEU A 93 11.86 2.49 -6.53
N LEU A 94 11.91 3.03 -7.74
CA LEU A 94 11.77 2.25 -8.98
C LEU A 94 12.95 1.27 -9.18
N GLY A 95 14.16 1.66 -8.78
CA GLY A 95 15.34 0.79 -8.80
C GLY A 95 15.41 -0.24 -7.68
N ASN A 96 14.47 -0.26 -6.75
CA ASN A 96 14.51 -1.12 -5.57
C ASN A 96 13.81 -2.48 -5.74
N ASP A 97 13.46 -2.88 -6.95
CA ASP A 97 12.96 -4.24 -7.25
C ASP A 97 14.12 -5.21 -7.50
N LEU A 98 14.90 -5.47 -6.44
CA LEU A 98 16.16 -6.24 -6.53
C LEU A 98 15.98 -7.69 -7.00
N TYR A 99 14.80 -8.27 -6.78
CA TYR A 99 14.49 -9.65 -7.16
C TYR A 99 13.53 -9.73 -8.35
N MET A 100 13.31 -8.62 -9.04
CA MET A 100 12.41 -8.54 -10.21
C MET A 100 10.99 -9.08 -9.96
N GLN A 101 10.51 -8.92 -8.72
CA GLN A 101 9.17 -9.36 -8.30
C GLN A 101 8.11 -8.28 -8.47
N GLY A 102 8.47 -7.11 -9.01
CA GLY A 102 7.58 -5.98 -9.23
C GLY A 102 7.18 -5.23 -7.95
N TYR A 103 7.94 -5.40 -6.86
CA TYR A 103 7.67 -4.73 -5.58
C TYR A 103 8.97 -4.27 -4.92
N PRO A 104 9.01 -3.05 -4.33
CA PRO A 104 10.23 -2.54 -3.71
C PRO A 104 10.69 -3.41 -2.54
N GLU A 105 11.94 -3.88 -2.59
CA GLU A 105 12.51 -4.80 -1.60
C GLU A 105 12.52 -4.23 -0.19
N THR A 106 12.85 -2.96 -0.03
CA THR A 106 12.82 -2.29 1.28
C THR A 106 11.44 -2.31 1.92
N LEU A 107 10.38 -2.15 1.14
CA LEU A 107 9.00 -2.23 1.63
C LEU A 107 8.60 -3.68 1.94
N ARG A 108 9.09 -4.65 1.20
CA ARG A 108 8.89 -6.08 1.47
C ARG A 108 9.55 -6.47 2.78
N LEU A 109 10.81 -6.09 2.99
CA LEU A 109 11.52 -6.33 4.24
C LEU A 109 10.85 -5.64 5.43
N ALA A 110 10.46 -4.38 5.27
CA ALA A 110 9.72 -3.68 6.31
C ALA A 110 8.42 -4.40 6.68
N HIS A 111 7.68 -4.92 5.68
CA HIS A 111 6.47 -5.70 5.92
C HIS A 111 6.77 -6.99 6.70
N ILE A 112 7.79 -7.73 6.32
CA ILE A 112 8.20 -8.97 7.02
C ILE A 112 8.60 -8.68 8.47
N LEU A 113 9.37 -7.62 8.70
CA LEU A 113 9.84 -7.23 10.04
C LEU A 113 8.73 -6.67 10.93
N CYS A 114 7.69 -6.07 10.34
CA CYS A 114 6.57 -5.49 11.09
C CYS A 114 5.36 -6.43 11.25
N THR A 115 5.37 -7.61 10.62
CA THR A 115 4.28 -8.59 10.75
C THR A 115 4.59 -9.58 11.85
N PHE A 116 3.59 -9.83 12.70
CA PHE A 116 3.70 -10.89 13.69
C PHE A 116 3.50 -12.26 13.04
N THR A 117 4.32 -13.22 13.42
CA THR A 117 4.11 -14.62 13.07
C THR A 117 2.89 -15.18 13.80
N ALA A 118 2.33 -16.26 13.31
CA ALA A 118 1.21 -16.94 13.97
C ALA A 118 1.56 -17.34 15.43
N ASN A 119 2.81 -17.77 15.65
CA ASN A 119 3.29 -18.15 16.99
C ASN A 119 3.39 -16.94 17.94
N GLU A 120 3.85 -15.79 17.46
CA GLU A 120 3.88 -14.56 18.26
C GLU A 120 2.47 -14.08 18.61
N VAL A 121 1.52 -14.16 17.67
CA VAL A 121 0.12 -13.84 17.94
C VAL A 121 -0.48 -14.78 18.99
N LEU A 122 -0.21 -16.08 18.90
CA LEU A 122 -0.64 -17.06 19.91
C LEU A 122 -0.02 -16.80 21.27
N ALA A 123 1.29 -16.52 21.31
CA ALA A 123 1.98 -16.19 22.55
C ALA A 123 1.41 -14.93 23.21
N MET A 124 1.15 -13.88 22.44
CA MET A 124 0.49 -12.66 22.94
C MET A 124 -0.92 -12.93 23.46
N LYS A 125 -1.72 -13.73 22.76
CA LYS A 125 -3.05 -14.14 23.22
C LYS A 125 -2.96 -14.86 24.58
N HIS A 126 -2.09 -15.85 24.70
CA HIS A 126 -1.86 -16.57 25.94
C HIS A 126 -1.40 -15.65 27.07
N PHE A 127 -0.47 -14.75 26.80
CA PHE A 127 0.01 -13.79 27.79
C PHE A 127 -1.11 -12.88 28.30
N ILE A 128 -1.93 -12.31 27.41
CA ILE A 128 -3.04 -11.43 27.76
C ILE A 128 -4.09 -12.18 28.57
N THR A 129 -4.45 -13.39 28.13
CA THR A 129 -5.43 -14.24 28.85
C THR A 129 -4.94 -14.56 30.28
N ARG A 130 -3.68 -14.97 30.44
CA ARG A 130 -3.12 -15.31 31.76
C ARG A 130 -2.95 -14.11 32.66
N LYS A 131 -2.38 -13.02 32.14
CA LYS A 131 -2.02 -11.85 32.93
C LYS A 131 -3.23 -11.02 33.37
N HIS A 132 -4.23 -10.91 32.49
CA HIS A 132 -5.36 -10.00 32.67
C HIS A 132 -6.71 -10.71 32.82
N GLY A 133 -6.75 -12.02 32.75
CA GLY A 133 -7.99 -12.79 32.83
C GLY A 133 -8.99 -12.51 31.68
N ILE A 134 -8.49 -11.93 30.59
CA ILE A 134 -9.32 -11.52 29.44
C ILE A 134 -9.46 -12.71 28.50
N GLN A 135 -10.68 -13.14 28.26
CA GLN A 135 -10.98 -14.12 27.23
C GLN A 135 -10.99 -13.44 25.84
N ILE A 136 -10.07 -13.84 24.96
CA ILE A 136 -10.06 -13.39 23.58
C ILE A 136 -11.01 -14.29 22.76
N ILE A 137 -12.14 -13.75 22.39
CA ILE A 137 -13.11 -14.42 21.52
C ILE A 137 -12.72 -14.16 20.08
N ASN A 138 -12.42 -15.21 19.34
CA ASN A 138 -12.26 -15.09 17.89
C ASN A 138 -13.64 -14.73 17.29
N ARG A 139 -13.70 -13.56 16.68
CA ARG A 139 -14.93 -13.15 15.99
C ARG A 139 -15.13 -14.08 14.79
N PRO A 140 -16.21 -14.86 14.73
CA PRO A 140 -16.46 -15.66 13.55
C PRO A 140 -16.66 -14.74 12.34
N ASP A 141 -16.30 -15.21 11.17
CA ASP A 141 -16.71 -14.55 9.94
C ASP A 141 -18.23 -14.63 9.86
N MET A 142 -18.90 -13.51 10.18
CA MET A 142 -20.34 -13.44 10.24
C MET A 142 -20.98 -13.71 8.87
N HIS A 143 -20.31 -13.33 7.80
CA HIS A 143 -20.78 -13.62 6.46
C HIS A 143 -20.80 -15.13 6.20
N ARG A 144 -19.70 -15.82 6.54
CA ARG A 144 -19.58 -17.26 6.41
C ARG A 144 -20.55 -18.02 7.33
N LEU A 145 -20.74 -17.50 8.55
CA LEU A 145 -21.64 -18.10 9.52
C LEU A 145 -23.12 -18.00 9.08
N LEU A 146 -23.52 -16.84 8.54
CA LEU A 146 -24.91 -16.56 8.19
C LEU A 146 -25.31 -17.06 6.79
N PHE A 147 -24.40 -17.01 5.84
CA PHE A 147 -24.70 -17.30 4.43
C PHE A 147 -24.02 -18.58 3.93
N GLY A 148 -23.15 -19.21 4.74
CA GLY A 148 -22.46 -20.45 4.41
C GLY A 148 -21.62 -20.34 3.12
N PRO A 149 -21.39 -21.48 2.45
CA PRO A 149 -20.56 -21.50 1.23
C PRO A 149 -21.25 -20.87 0.00
N PHE A 150 -22.49 -20.43 0.13
CA PHE A 150 -23.24 -19.78 -0.96
C PHE A 150 -23.14 -18.25 -0.96
N GLY A 151 -22.43 -17.66 -0.01
CA GLY A 151 -22.16 -16.22 0.00
C GLY A 151 -21.30 -15.81 -1.19
N LYS A 152 -21.75 -14.80 -1.94
CA LYS A 152 -20.98 -14.21 -3.04
C LYS A 152 -19.61 -13.74 -2.52
N GLY A 153 -18.57 -14.46 -2.74
CA GLY A 153 -17.21 -14.11 -2.32
C GLY A 153 -16.30 -15.28 -1.96
N GLU A 154 -16.87 -16.47 -1.76
CA GLU A 154 -16.08 -17.65 -1.38
C GLU A 154 -15.70 -18.58 -2.54
N ILE A 155 -16.07 -18.24 -3.75
CA ILE A 155 -15.80 -19.11 -4.93
C ILE A 155 -14.37 -18.96 -5.43
N TYR A 156 -13.55 -18.06 -4.87
CA TYR A 156 -12.23 -17.71 -5.41
C TYR A 156 -11.14 -17.49 -4.36
N SER A 157 -11.11 -18.29 -3.34
CA SER A 157 -9.93 -18.36 -2.46
C SER A 157 -9.20 -19.67 -2.64
#